data_931728b7204ea635f95cf04658b7ffb0
#
_entry.id   931728b7204ea635f95cf04658b7ffb0
#
_cell.length_a   1.000
_cell.length_b   1.000
_cell.length_c   1.000
_cell.angle_alpha   90.00
_cell.angle_beta   90.00
_cell.angle_gamma   90.00
#
_symmetry.space_group_name_H-M   'P 1'
#
loop_
_entity.id
_entity.type
_entity.pdbx_description
1 polymer ?
#
loop_
_entity_poly.entity_id
_entity_poly.type
_entity_poly.pdbx_seq_one_letter_code
_entity_poly.pdbx_strand_id
1 'polypeptide(L)'
;MTESEFIPDDARAKRNVTILVMAQAILGAQMPMIFIIGGLAGQSLSPNACFATLPISLIVLGSMLAATPVSYIMQTYGRRAGFWLGTMSGAIGGAIGAYGLYLNSFTVFLLGSFITGIYMSAQGFYRFAAADTASDDFRPKAISYVMAGGLAAALIGPQLVKMTVDAYVIPFLGTYLAVIGVNIVGSVLFLFLDIPKPPVPSQDAPKGRSRLELLKTPRIAVAVICAMVSYALMNLVMTSTPLAVVGCGFDKSTAADVVSAHVLAMYIPSFFTGHLIARFGVEKVVAAGLVILAGAGAVALQGVDLGNFFIALILLGLGWNFGFIGATTMLAGAHEPQERGRMQGLNDLLVFGGVTMASLASGGLMNCSGGSATAGWASVNLAMAPFLMLAGGALIWLAFRPKDA
;
A
#
# COMPACT_ATOMS: atom_id res chain seq x y z
N MET A 1 27.86 20.88 -24.30
CA MET A 1 28.13 19.77 -23.38
C MET A 1 27.34 18.60 -23.90
N THR A 2 28.02 17.58 -24.40
CA THR A 2 27.45 16.39 -25.03
C THR A 2 26.57 15.67 -24.00
N GLU A 3 25.28 15.45 -24.33
CA GLU A 3 24.42 14.51 -23.65
C GLU A 3 25.18 13.17 -23.61
N SER A 4 25.56 12.72 -22.41
CA SER A 4 26.07 11.38 -22.24
C SER A 4 24.89 10.45 -22.48
N GLU A 5 24.83 9.87 -23.66
CA GLU A 5 23.92 8.78 -24.01
C GLU A 5 24.01 7.72 -22.91
N PHE A 6 22.93 7.55 -22.15
CA PHE A 6 22.86 6.54 -21.09
C PHE A 6 22.85 5.16 -21.78
N ILE A 7 24.02 4.50 -21.78
CA ILE A 7 24.12 3.13 -22.28
C ILE A 7 23.58 2.21 -21.19
N PRO A 8 22.46 1.51 -21.42
CA PRO A 8 21.90 0.57 -20.45
C PRO A 8 22.91 -0.54 -20.15
N ASP A 9 23.24 -0.72 -18.88
CA ASP A 9 24.08 -1.81 -18.39
C ASP A 9 23.21 -2.82 -17.64
N ASP A 10 22.79 -3.86 -18.35
CA ASP A 10 21.92 -4.89 -17.76
C ASP A 10 22.63 -5.71 -16.67
N ALA A 11 23.95 -5.79 -16.63
CA ALA A 11 24.66 -6.43 -15.53
C ALA A 11 24.53 -5.61 -14.25
N ARG A 12 24.73 -4.29 -14.34
CA ARG A 12 24.49 -3.33 -13.26
C ARG A 12 23.02 -3.31 -12.85
N ALA A 13 22.11 -3.30 -13.82
CA ALA A 13 20.68 -3.35 -13.58
C ALA A 13 20.26 -4.62 -12.81
N LYS A 14 20.72 -5.79 -13.20
CA LYS A 14 20.45 -7.07 -12.52
C LYS A 14 20.96 -7.07 -11.08
N ARG A 15 22.17 -6.55 -10.83
CA ARG A 15 22.70 -6.39 -9.46
C ARG A 15 21.82 -5.48 -8.62
N ASN A 16 21.44 -4.30 -9.12
CA ASN A 16 20.58 -3.37 -8.43
C ASN A 16 19.19 -3.98 -8.15
N VAL A 17 18.62 -4.69 -9.13
CA VAL A 17 17.34 -5.40 -8.98
C VAL A 17 17.43 -6.45 -7.89
N THR A 18 18.49 -7.26 -7.84
CA THR A 18 18.67 -8.25 -6.76
C THR A 18 18.71 -7.60 -5.39
N ILE A 19 19.43 -6.49 -5.23
CA ILE A 19 19.48 -5.73 -3.98
C ILE A 19 18.08 -5.21 -3.60
N LEU A 20 17.34 -4.66 -4.57
CA LEU A 20 15.99 -4.12 -4.33
C LEU A 20 14.96 -5.22 -4.05
N VAL A 21 15.10 -6.42 -4.64
CA VAL A 21 14.29 -7.61 -4.31
C VAL A 21 14.52 -8.02 -2.85
N MET A 22 15.79 -8.10 -2.43
CA MET A 22 16.13 -8.39 -1.03
C MET A 22 15.62 -7.31 -0.08
N ALA A 23 15.75 -6.04 -0.47
CA ALA A 23 15.21 -4.91 0.30
C ALA A 23 13.68 -5.00 0.40
N GLN A 24 12.99 -5.32 -0.70
CA GLN A 24 11.54 -5.50 -0.69
C GLN A 24 11.11 -6.69 0.18
N ALA A 25 11.88 -7.79 0.19
CA ALA A 25 11.60 -8.96 1.00
C ALA A 25 11.78 -8.69 2.51
N ILE A 26 12.91 -8.08 2.88
CA ILE A 26 13.29 -7.87 4.29
C ILE A 26 12.61 -6.61 4.85
N LEU A 27 12.90 -5.45 4.28
CA LEU A 27 12.34 -4.18 4.74
C LEU A 27 10.83 -4.14 4.49
N GLY A 28 10.36 -4.64 3.35
CA GLY A 28 8.93 -4.72 3.03
C GLY A 28 8.09 -5.48 4.06
N ALA A 29 8.70 -6.40 4.83
CA ALA A 29 8.04 -7.14 5.91
C ALA A 29 7.52 -6.22 7.04
N GLN A 30 8.10 -5.03 7.20
CA GLN A 30 7.65 -4.06 8.21
C GLN A 30 6.18 -3.66 8.03
N MET A 31 5.70 -3.50 6.81
CA MET A 31 4.31 -3.05 6.60
C MET A 31 3.29 -4.09 7.07
N PRO A 32 3.32 -5.37 6.64
CA PRO A 32 2.46 -6.40 7.22
C PRO A 32 2.56 -6.49 8.74
N MET A 33 3.77 -6.41 9.32
CA MET A 33 3.94 -6.43 10.78
C MET A 33 3.11 -5.33 11.44
N ILE A 34 3.27 -4.09 10.99
CA ILE A 34 2.60 -2.93 11.59
C ILE A 34 1.09 -2.96 11.34
N PHE A 35 0.63 -3.41 10.17
CA PHE A 35 -0.81 -3.52 9.89
C PHE A 35 -1.49 -4.59 10.75
N ILE A 36 -0.79 -5.68 11.11
CA ILE A 36 -1.32 -6.71 12.01
C ILE A 36 -1.50 -6.15 13.43
N ILE A 37 -0.47 -5.48 13.96
CA ILE A 37 -0.46 -5.08 15.38
C ILE A 37 -0.91 -3.64 15.63
N GLY A 38 -0.85 -2.76 14.63
CA GLY A 38 -1.04 -1.32 14.81
C GLY A 38 -2.43 -0.94 15.32
N GLY A 39 -3.49 -1.62 14.82
CA GLY A 39 -4.84 -1.45 15.31
C GLY A 39 -5.03 -2.02 16.74
N LEU A 40 -4.46 -3.20 17.02
CA LEU A 40 -4.52 -3.84 18.34
C LEU A 40 -3.77 -3.02 19.40
N ALA A 41 -2.57 -2.54 19.08
CA ALA A 41 -1.79 -1.65 19.93
C ALA A 41 -2.50 -0.30 20.11
N GLY A 42 -3.08 0.24 19.04
CA GLY A 42 -3.90 1.44 19.11
C GLY A 42 -5.10 1.28 20.03
N GLN A 43 -5.78 0.12 19.97
CA GLN A 43 -6.92 -0.19 20.85
C GLN A 43 -6.50 -0.28 22.31
N SER A 44 -5.33 -0.85 22.60
CA SER A 44 -4.83 -0.98 24.00
C SER A 44 -4.39 0.35 24.62
N LEU A 45 -3.93 1.31 23.78
CA LEU A 45 -3.40 2.60 24.25
C LEU A 45 -4.45 3.73 24.19
N SER A 46 -5.44 3.62 23.30
CA SER A 46 -6.40 4.71 23.07
C SER A 46 -7.41 4.79 24.19
N PRO A 47 -7.66 5.99 24.74
CA PRO A 47 -8.75 6.20 25.68
C PRO A 47 -10.14 6.04 25.04
N ASN A 48 -10.22 6.07 23.70
CA ASN A 48 -11.44 5.86 22.95
C ASN A 48 -11.19 4.82 21.86
N ALA A 49 -11.89 3.68 21.96
CA ALA A 49 -11.76 2.56 21.02
C ALA A 49 -12.03 2.92 19.55
N CYS A 50 -12.81 3.98 19.28
CA CYS A 50 -13.06 4.46 17.91
C CYS A 50 -11.77 4.86 17.18
N PHE A 51 -10.74 5.24 17.91
CA PHE A 51 -9.44 5.66 17.36
C PHE A 51 -8.39 4.52 17.33
N ALA A 52 -8.80 3.27 17.54
CA ALA A 52 -7.89 2.13 17.53
C ALA A 52 -7.03 2.04 16.26
N THR A 53 -7.56 2.41 15.10
CA THR A 53 -6.85 2.36 13.81
C THR A 53 -6.16 3.68 13.44
N LEU A 54 -6.25 4.72 14.26
CA LEU A 54 -5.60 6.01 14.02
C LEU A 54 -4.07 5.89 13.80
N PRO A 55 -3.33 5.00 14.47
CA PRO A 55 -1.92 4.78 14.17
C PRO A 55 -1.67 4.43 12.69
N ILE A 56 -2.48 3.52 12.12
CA ILE A 56 -2.38 3.12 10.72
C ILE A 56 -2.75 4.29 9.79
N SER A 57 -3.80 5.03 10.13
CA SER A 57 -4.21 6.22 9.38
C SER A 57 -3.11 7.26 9.30
N LEU A 58 -2.36 7.47 10.41
CA LEU A 58 -1.22 8.40 10.46
C LEU A 58 -0.02 7.90 9.65
N ILE A 59 0.21 6.59 9.56
CA ILE A 59 1.24 6.04 8.66
C ILE A 59 0.90 6.39 7.21
N VAL A 60 -0.35 6.17 6.79
CA VAL A 60 -0.79 6.45 5.42
C VAL A 60 -0.73 7.96 5.13
N LEU A 61 -1.21 8.79 6.06
CA LEU A 61 -1.13 10.24 5.96
C LEU A 61 0.33 10.72 5.88
N GLY A 62 1.19 10.20 6.75
CA GLY A 62 2.62 10.50 6.74
C GLY A 62 3.28 10.11 5.42
N SER A 63 2.90 8.96 4.86
CA SER A 63 3.39 8.51 3.55
C SER A 63 2.94 9.45 2.42
N MET A 64 1.67 9.86 2.42
CA MET A 64 1.14 10.81 1.43
C MET A 64 1.88 12.14 1.47
N LEU A 65 2.08 12.71 2.67
CA LEU A 65 2.77 13.99 2.84
C LEU A 65 4.27 13.89 2.53
N ALA A 66 4.90 12.75 2.81
CA ALA A 66 6.31 12.51 2.56
C ALA A 66 6.64 12.22 1.09
N ALA A 67 5.69 11.83 0.26
CA ALA A 67 5.96 11.37 -1.11
C ALA A 67 6.71 12.41 -1.96
N THR A 68 6.28 13.67 -1.91
CA THR A 68 6.95 14.77 -2.64
C THR A 68 8.33 15.10 -2.09
N PRO A 69 8.53 15.32 -0.76
CA PRO A 69 9.85 15.54 -0.19
C PRO A 69 10.84 14.40 -0.44
N VAL A 70 10.40 13.14 -0.28
CA VAL A 70 11.23 11.96 -0.52
C VAL A 70 11.64 11.88 -1.99
N SER A 71 10.70 12.11 -2.92
CA SER A 71 10.99 12.16 -4.35
C SER A 71 12.02 13.26 -4.69
N TYR A 72 11.87 14.45 -4.12
CA TYR A 72 12.83 15.56 -4.29
C TYR A 72 14.24 15.18 -3.79
N ILE A 73 14.34 14.57 -2.61
CA ILE A 73 15.62 14.08 -2.05
C ILE A 73 16.24 13.05 -2.98
N MET A 74 15.43 12.09 -3.52
CA MET A 74 15.91 11.10 -4.46
C MET A 74 16.41 11.69 -5.78
N GLN A 75 15.78 12.76 -6.27
CA GLN A 75 16.22 13.46 -7.47
C GLN A 75 17.53 14.23 -7.23
N THR A 76 17.64 14.91 -6.09
CA THR A 76 18.77 15.78 -5.79
C THR A 76 20.01 15.03 -5.31
N TYR A 77 19.82 14.05 -4.41
CA TYR A 77 20.90 13.33 -3.75
C TYR A 77 21.04 11.87 -4.22
N GLY A 78 20.11 11.40 -5.08
CA GLY A 78 20.07 10.04 -5.61
C GLY A 78 19.15 9.09 -4.83
N ARG A 79 18.78 7.97 -5.46
CA ARG A 79 17.85 6.96 -4.90
C ARG A 79 18.32 6.43 -3.55
N ARG A 80 19.61 6.20 -3.40
CA ARG A 80 20.24 5.69 -2.17
C ARG A 80 19.96 6.59 -0.96
N ALA A 81 20.08 7.92 -1.12
CA ALA A 81 19.81 8.88 -0.04
C ALA A 81 18.34 8.81 0.43
N GLY A 82 17.39 8.72 -0.50
CA GLY A 82 15.98 8.57 -0.15
C GLY A 82 15.66 7.25 0.55
N PHE A 83 16.32 6.16 0.17
CA PHE A 83 16.14 4.87 0.83
C PHE A 83 16.74 4.81 2.24
N TRP A 84 17.91 5.45 2.44
CA TRP A 84 18.47 5.65 3.77
C TRP A 84 17.55 6.48 4.67
N LEU A 85 17.02 7.60 4.13
CA LEU A 85 16.03 8.40 4.86
C LEU A 85 14.82 7.55 5.25
N GLY A 86 14.33 6.71 4.33
CA GLY A 86 13.20 5.81 4.59
C GLY A 86 13.50 4.85 5.75
N THR A 87 14.61 4.10 5.69
CA THR A 87 14.95 3.13 6.74
C THR A 87 15.25 3.80 8.08
N MET A 88 15.92 4.95 8.09
CA MET A 88 16.12 5.74 9.31
C MET A 88 14.77 6.16 9.91
N SER A 89 13.84 6.65 9.08
CA SER A 89 12.51 7.03 9.54
C SER A 89 11.71 5.82 10.06
N GLY A 90 11.87 4.65 9.40
CA GLY A 90 11.27 3.40 9.87
C GLY A 90 11.80 2.96 11.23
N ALA A 91 13.12 3.02 11.43
CA ALA A 91 13.77 2.71 12.72
C ALA A 91 13.38 3.71 13.82
N ILE A 92 13.43 5.02 13.52
CA ILE A 92 13.07 6.08 14.47
C ILE A 92 11.58 5.99 14.84
N GLY A 93 10.70 5.83 13.83
CA GLY A 93 9.26 5.66 14.03
C GLY A 93 8.95 4.42 14.85
N GLY A 94 9.66 3.30 14.60
CA GLY A 94 9.59 2.09 15.39
C GLY A 94 10.04 2.30 16.84
N ALA A 95 11.15 3.03 17.06
CA ALA A 95 11.67 3.35 18.40
C ALA A 95 10.72 4.25 19.19
N ILE A 96 10.15 5.29 18.55
CA ILE A 96 9.15 6.16 19.19
C ILE A 96 7.87 5.37 19.47
N GLY A 97 7.45 4.47 18.57
CA GLY A 97 6.30 3.58 18.78
C GLY A 97 6.54 2.64 19.98
N ALA A 98 7.72 2.00 20.04
CA ALA A 98 8.12 1.18 21.19
C ALA A 98 8.14 1.97 22.50
N TYR A 99 8.65 3.19 22.48
CA TYR A 99 8.65 4.08 23.62
C TYR A 99 7.24 4.51 24.05
N GLY A 100 6.34 4.74 23.07
CA GLY A 100 4.91 4.99 23.31
C GLY A 100 4.22 3.84 24.03
N LEU A 101 4.52 2.58 23.63
CA LEU A 101 4.05 1.38 24.31
C LEU A 101 4.60 1.29 25.75
N TYR A 102 5.89 1.55 25.92
CA TYR A 102 6.54 1.54 27.24
C TYR A 102 5.92 2.57 28.20
N LEU A 103 5.66 3.79 27.73
CA LEU A 103 5.04 4.85 28.51
C LEU A 103 3.50 4.72 28.64
N ASN A 104 2.89 3.73 27.99
CA ASN A 104 1.42 3.63 27.84
C ASN A 104 0.81 4.93 27.27
N SER A 105 1.50 5.57 26.32
CA SER A 105 1.13 6.87 25.77
C SER A 105 0.66 6.76 24.32
N PHE A 106 -0.63 6.93 24.09
CA PHE A 106 -1.22 6.92 22.73
C PHE A 106 -0.62 8.01 21.84
N THR A 107 -0.43 9.24 22.38
CA THR A 107 0.10 10.37 21.60
C THR A 107 1.53 10.11 21.10
N VAL A 108 2.41 9.55 21.95
CA VAL A 108 3.79 9.20 21.56
C VAL A 108 3.75 8.09 20.49
N PHE A 109 2.87 7.11 20.67
CA PHE A 109 2.69 6.02 19.69
C PHE A 109 2.23 6.54 18.33
N LEU A 110 1.30 7.50 18.30
CA LEU A 110 0.83 8.16 17.09
C LEU A 110 1.95 8.91 16.37
N LEU A 111 2.82 9.61 17.11
CA LEU A 111 3.99 10.29 16.52
C LEU A 111 4.93 9.30 15.82
N GLY A 112 5.23 8.16 16.47
CA GLY A 112 6.01 7.09 15.88
C GLY A 112 5.38 6.55 14.59
N SER A 113 4.06 6.36 14.59
CA SER A 113 3.28 5.92 13.44
C SER A 113 3.38 6.91 12.27
N PHE A 114 3.21 8.21 12.53
CA PHE A 114 3.32 9.24 11.50
C PHE A 114 4.71 9.27 10.84
N ILE A 115 5.79 9.18 11.65
CA ILE A 115 7.17 9.13 11.15
C ILE A 115 7.43 7.87 10.32
N THR A 116 6.84 6.73 10.70
CA THR A 116 6.90 5.48 9.92
C THR A 116 6.30 5.66 8.51
N GLY A 117 5.39 6.59 8.33
CA GLY A 117 4.85 6.93 7.00
C GLY A 117 5.91 7.37 5.99
N ILE A 118 6.98 8.03 6.43
CA ILE A 118 8.12 8.42 5.56
C ILE A 118 8.78 7.15 4.99
N TYR A 119 8.96 6.12 5.81
CA TYR A 119 9.45 4.82 5.35
C TYR A 119 8.52 4.21 4.29
N MET A 120 7.21 4.19 4.53
CA MET A 120 6.22 3.63 3.60
C MET A 120 6.29 4.35 2.24
N SER A 121 6.46 5.68 2.23
CA SER A 121 6.67 6.46 1.01
C SER A 121 7.95 6.04 0.28
N ALA A 122 9.08 5.97 0.97
CA ALA A 122 10.37 5.62 0.38
C ALA A 122 10.36 4.18 -0.22
N GLN A 123 9.73 3.22 0.47
CA GLN A 123 9.56 1.85 -0.01
C GLN A 123 8.81 1.78 -1.34
N GLY A 124 7.79 2.62 -1.53
CA GLY A 124 7.03 2.70 -2.78
C GLY A 124 7.90 3.00 -4.01
N PHE A 125 9.08 3.60 -3.83
CA PHE A 125 10.01 3.92 -4.91
C PHE A 125 10.94 2.75 -5.31
N TYR A 126 11.00 1.63 -4.59
CA TYR A 126 11.89 0.50 -4.95
C TYR A 126 11.63 0.00 -6.36
N ARG A 127 10.36 -0.17 -6.75
CA ARG A 127 9.96 -0.60 -8.09
C ARG A 127 10.38 0.36 -9.20
N PHE A 128 10.37 1.66 -8.93
CA PHE A 128 10.80 2.68 -9.89
C PHE A 128 12.33 2.71 -10.02
N ALA A 129 13.03 2.58 -8.89
CA ALA A 129 14.48 2.51 -8.87
C ALA A 129 15.02 1.28 -9.61
N ALA A 130 14.29 0.17 -9.63
CA ALA A 130 14.63 -1.02 -10.42
C ALA A 130 14.64 -0.74 -11.93
N ALA A 131 13.83 0.21 -12.38
CA ALA A 131 13.72 0.59 -13.78
C ALA A 131 14.79 1.59 -14.23
N ASP A 132 15.45 2.29 -13.29
CA ASP A 132 16.32 3.43 -13.60
C ASP A 132 17.60 3.04 -14.38
N THR A 133 18.10 1.81 -14.22
CA THR A 133 19.31 1.33 -14.88
C THR A 133 19.06 0.22 -15.90
N ALA A 134 17.81 -0.20 -16.06
CA ALA A 134 17.42 -1.31 -16.94
C ALA A 134 17.21 -0.84 -18.38
N SER A 135 17.61 -1.68 -19.35
CA SER A 135 17.21 -1.54 -20.75
C SER A 135 15.70 -1.58 -20.91
N ASP A 136 15.18 -1.08 -22.03
CA ASP A 136 13.72 -1.08 -22.28
C ASP A 136 13.13 -2.49 -22.27
N ASP A 137 13.87 -3.50 -22.72
CA ASP A 137 13.47 -4.91 -22.71
C ASP A 137 13.50 -5.54 -21.31
N PHE A 138 14.43 -5.10 -20.46
CA PHE A 138 14.58 -5.63 -19.10
C PHE A 138 13.74 -4.87 -18.06
N ARG A 139 13.40 -3.61 -18.29
CA ARG A 139 12.64 -2.73 -17.36
C ARG A 139 11.36 -3.35 -16.80
N PRO A 140 10.46 -3.95 -17.63
CA PRO A 140 9.25 -4.59 -17.11
C PRO A 140 9.57 -5.77 -16.17
N LYS A 141 10.61 -6.56 -16.51
CA LYS A 141 11.06 -7.69 -15.68
C LYS A 141 11.65 -7.22 -14.37
N ALA A 142 12.46 -6.15 -14.39
CA ALA A 142 13.06 -5.54 -13.21
C ALA A 142 12.00 -5.10 -12.19
N ILE A 143 10.97 -4.41 -12.65
CA ILE A 143 9.83 -4.00 -11.80
C ILE A 143 9.13 -5.23 -11.22
N SER A 144 8.84 -6.24 -12.06
CA SER A 144 8.15 -7.46 -11.64
C SER A 144 8.94 -8.24 -10.58
N TYR A 145 10.26 -8.34 -10.71
CA TYR A 145 11.10 -9.03 -9.72
C TYR A 145 11.08 -8.32 -8.37
N VAL A 146 11.16 -6.98 -8.34
CA VAL A 146 11.06 -6.24 -7.07
C VAL A 146 9.68 -6.43 -6.45
N MET A 147 8.62 -6.39 -7.23
CA MET A 147 7.27 -6.67 -6.72
C MET A 147 7.14 -8.10 -6.17
N ALA A 148 7.82 -9.09 -6.81
CA ALA A 148 7.85 -10.46 -6.31
C ALA A 148 8.53 -10.57 -4.93
N GLY A 149 9.49 -9.70 -4.60
CA GLY A 149 10.03 -9.58 -3.24
C GLY A 149 8.97 -9.32 -2.17
N GLY A 150 7.85 -8.68 -2.56
CA GLY A 150 6.68 -8.48 -1.69
C GLY A 150 6.01 -9.78 -1.23
N LEU A 151 6.11 -10.87 -2.02
CA LEU A 151 5.60 -12.18 -1.59
C LEU A 151 6.40 -12.74 -0.40
N ALA A 152 7.72 -12.57 -0.43
CA ALA A 152 8.56 -12.94 0.71
C ALA A 152 8.24 -12.05 1.94
N ALA A 153 8.05 -10.76 1.75
CA ALA A 153 7.63 -9.84 2.80
C ALA A 153 6.29 -10.25 3.44
N ALA A 154 5.33 -10.72 2.63
CA ALA A 154 4.02 -11.20 3.07
C ALA A 154 4.10 -12.45 3.97
N LEU A 155 5.18 -13.22 3.87
CA LEU A 155 5.45 -14.36 4.74
C LEU A 155 6.33 -13.96 5.93
N ILE A 156 7.43 -13.24 5.68
CA ILE A 156 8.40 -12.86 6.72
C ILE A 156 7.73 -11.99 7.80
N GLY A 157 6.96 -10.97 7.40
CA GLY A 157 6.33 -10.05 8.35
C GLY A 157 5.43 -10.73 9.38
N PRO A 158 4.40 -11.49 8.96
CA PRO A 158 3.53 -12.20 9.88
C PRO A 158 4.26 -13.23 10.75
N GLN A 159 5.28 -13.94 10.21
CA GLN A 159 6.07 -14.86 11.04
C GLN A 159 6.87 -14.13 12.13
N LEU A 160 7.47 -12.98 11.79
CA LEU A 160 8.13 -12.13 12.79
C LEU A 160 7.13 -11.65 13.85
N VAL A 161 5.90 -11.28 13.49
CA VAL A 161 4.86 -10.93 14.46
C VAL A 161 4.59 -12.09 15.41
N LYS A 162 4.36 -13.31 14.89
CA LYS A 162 4.11 -14.50 15.72
C LYS A 162 5.22 -14.76 16.74
N MET A 163 6.47 -14.54 16.35
CA MET A 163 7.63 -14.76 17.22
C MET A 163 7.82 -13.65 18.28
N THR A 164 7.31 -12.45 18.03
CA THR A 164 7.71 -11.26 18.78
C THR A 164 6.56 -10.57 19.51
N VAL A 165 5.30 -10.83 19.13
CA VAL A 165 4.12 -10.09 19.63
C VAL A 165 3.92 -10.23 21.12
N ASP A 166 4.24 -11.37 21.69
CA ASP A 166 4.13 -11.71 23.12
C ASP A 166 5.50 -12.03 23.75
N ALA A 167 6.62 -11.62 23.10
CA ALA A 167 7.97 -11.90 23.60
C ALA A 167 8.37 -11.08 24.84
N TYR A 168 7.62 -10.04 25.16
CA TYR A 168 7.87 -9.16 26.32
C TYR A 168 6.60 -9.00 27.15
N VAL A 169 6.77 -8.58 28.41
CA VAL A 169 5.65 -8.28 29.34
C VAL A 169 4.76 -7.16 28.77
N ILE A 170 5.35 -6.19 28.09
CA ILE A 170 4.61 -5.13 27.41
C ILE A 170 4.15 -5.67 26.03
N PRO A 171 2.83 -5.82 25.80
CA PRO A 171 2.31 -6.34 24.54
C PRO A 171 2.81 -5.53 23.35
N PHE A 172 3.09 -6.19 22.22
CA PHE A 172 3.55 -5.63 20.96
C PHE A 172 4.97 -5.01 20.98
N LEU A 173 5.59 -4.78 22.16
CA LEU A 173 6.92 -4.16 22.26
C LEU A 173 7.95 -4.94 21.45
N GLY A 174 7.96 -6.27 21.54
CA GLY A 174 8.87 -7.14 20.79
C GLY A 174 8.77 -6.95 19.28
N THR A 175 7.55 -6.77 18.76
CA THR A 175 7.35 -6.55 17.33
C THR A 175 7.90 -5.18 16.89
N TYR A 176 7.75 -4.12 17.69
CA TYR A 176 8.37 -2.82 17.39
C TYR A 176 9.89 -2.86 17.46
N LEU A 177 10.49 -3.63 18.39
CA LEU A 177 11.93 -3.87 18.41
C LEU A 177 12.40 -4.65 17.17
N ALA A 178 11.63 -5.63 16.72
CA ALA A 178 11.90 -6.34 15.47
C ALA A 178 11.82 -5.41 14.24
N VAL A 179 10.88 -4.47 14.21
CA VAL A 179 10.80 -3.43 13.16
C VAL A 179 12.08 -2.59 13.12
N ILE A 180 12.62 -2.19 14.28
CA ILE A 180 13.89 -1.46 14.35
C ILE A 180 15.01 -2.33 13.78
N GLY A 181 15.11 -3.59 14.22
CA GLY A 181 16.11 -4.55 13.75
C GLY A 181 16.06 -4.75 12.22
N VAL A 182 14.85 -4.92 11.65
CA VAL A 182 14.63 -5.05 10.20
C VAL A 182 15.15 -3.83 9.45
N ASN A 183 14.90 -2.61 9.96
CA ASN A 183 15.37 -1.39 9.32
C ASN A 183 16.90 -1.26 9.39
N ILE A 184 17.52 -1.57 10.53
CA ILE A 184 18.98 -1.52 10.69
C ILE A 184 19.64 -2.53 9.77
N VAL A 185 19.22 -3.80 9.80
CA VAL A 185 19.80 -4.88 8.98
C VAL A 185 19.54 -4.61 7.48
N GLY A 186 18.30 -4.27 7.13
CA GLY A 186 17.93 -4.03 5.74
C GLY A 186 18.60 -2.79 5.13
N SER A 187 18.92 -1.78 5.94
CA SER A 187 19.60 -0.57 5.46
C SER A 187 20.99 -0.85 4.88
N VAL A 188 21.67 -1.90 5.35
CA VAL A 188 22.99 -2.34 4.85
C VAL A 188 22.93 -2.69 3.37
N LEU A 189 21.80 -3.18 2.87
CA LEU A 189 21.61 -3.51 1.44
C LEU A 189 21.87 -2.29 0.53
N PHE A 190 21.51 -1.10 0.98
CA PHE A 190 21.67 0.10 0.17
C PHE A 190 23.11 0.60 0.06
N LEU A 191 24.04 0.05 0.85
CA LEU A 191 25.47 0.29 0.66
C LEU A 191 25.96 -0.25 -0.70
N PHE A 192 25.33 -1.32 -1.18
CA PHE A 192 25.69 -2.02 -2.41
C PHE A 192 24.88 -1.52 -3.63
N LEU A 193 23.90 -0.63 -3.43
CA LEU A 193 23.08 -0.08 -4.51
C LEU A 193 23.88 0.93 -5.33
N ASP A 194 23.88 0.76 -6.65
CA ASP A 194 24.61 1.60 -7.58
C ASP A 194 23.66 2.11 -8.69
N ILE A 195 22.90 3.14 -8.35
CA ILE A 195 21.95 3.81 -9.26
C ILE A 195 22.43 5.25 -9.46
N PRO A 196 22.65 5.70 -10.71
CA PRO A 196 23.01 7.09 -11.01
C PRO A 196 21.86 8.03 -10.61
N LYS A 197 22.21 9.29 -10.38
CA LYS A 197 21.19 10.31 -10.13
C LYS A 197 20.30 10.46 -11.36
N PRO A 198 18.96 10.55 -11.20
CA PRO A 198 18.08 10.81 -12.31
C PRO A 198 18.44 12.14 -13.01
N PRO A 199 18.30 12.23 -14.34
CA PRO A 199 18.49 13.51 -15.03
C PRO A 199 17.47 14.53 -14.53
N VAL A 200 17.90 15.77 -14.39
CA VAL A 200 17.02 16.88 -14.00
C VAL A 200 16.06 17.15 -15.17
N PRO A 201 14.73 17.19 -14.93
CA PRO A 201 13.77 17.50 -15.99
C PRO A 201 14.10 18.84 -16.64
N SER A 202 14.11 18.93 -17.97
CA SER A 202 14.31 20.19 -18.69
C SER A 202 13.16 21.17 -18.39
N GLN A 203 13.48 22.44 -18.14
CA GLN A 203 12.48 23.48 -17.87
C GLN A 203 11.64 23.84 -19.11
N ASP A 204 12.09 23.45 -20.28
CA ASP A 204 11.45 23.75 -21.59
C ASP A 204 10.45 22.68 -22.07
N ALA A 205 10.11 21.68 -21.23
CA ALA A 205 9.12 20.68 -21.62
C ALA A 205 7.73 21.34 -21.83
N PRO A 206 6.98 20.98 -22.90
CA PRO A 206 5.64 21.50 -23.16
C PRO A 206 4.74 21.36 -21.92
N LYS A 207 4.07 22.45 -21.55
CA LYS A 207 3.10 22.43 -20.45
C LYS A 207 1.85 21.68 -20.90
N GLY A 208 1.71 20.41 -20.50
CA GLY A 208 0.47 19.65 -20.71
C GLY A 208 -0.73 20.24 -19.94
N ARG A 209 -1.90 19.58 -20.06
CA ARG A 209 -3.16 19.99 -19.41
C ARG A 209 -3.00 20.21 -17.89
N SER A 210 -3.79 21.12 -17.35
CA SER A 210 -3.88 21.37 -15.89
C SER A 210 -4.50 20.15 -15.16
N ARG A 211 -4.32 20.08 -13.83
CA ARG A 211 -4.92 18.99 -13.01
C ARG A 211 -6.44 18.92 -13.16
N LEU A 212 -7.11 20.07 -13.25
CA LEU A 212 -8.56 20.13 -13.39
C LEU A 212 -9.02 19.68 -14.78
N GLU A 213 -8.30 20.05 -15.84
CA GLU A 213 -8.58 19.60 -17.22
C GLU A 213 -8.38 18.08 -17.34
N LEU A 214 -7.35 17.52 -16.71
CA LEU A 214 -7.13 16.09 -16.66
C LEU A 214 -8.31 15.36 -16.00
N LEU A 215 -8.80 15.84 -14.83
CA LEU A 215 -9.96 15.26 -14.16
C LEU A 215 -11.27 15.41 -14.94
N LYS A 216 -11.40 16.39 -15.82
CA LYS A 216 -12.56 16.53 -16.70
C LYS A 216 -12.56 15.49 -17.83
N THR A 217 -11.43 14.82 -18.08
CA THR A 217 -11.36 13.72 -19.05
C THR A 217 -12.04 12.48 -18.45
N PRO A 218 -13.15 11.98 -19.05
CA PRO A 218 -13.98 10.94 -18.44
C PRO A 218 -13.21 9.66 -18.09
N ARG A 219 -12.34 9.21 -18.99
CA ARG A 219 -11.51 8.01 -18.79
C ARG A 219 -10.55 8.17 -17.60
N ILE A 220 -9.98 9.37 -17.41
CA ILE A 220 -9.12 9.70 -16.28
C ILE A 220 -9.92 9.72 -14.98
N ALA A 221 -11.08 10.41 -14.97
CA ALA A 221 -11.92 10.51 -13.78
C ALA A 221 -12.37 9.12 -13.30
N VAL A 222 -12.86 8.28 -14.20
CA VAL A 222 -13.29 6.91 -13.87
C VAL A 222 -12.12 6.05 -13.38
N ALA A 223 -10.94 6.15 -14.02
CA ALA A 223 -9.75 5.44 -13.58
C ALA A 223 -9.35 5.83 -12.15
N VAL A 224 -9.33 7.13 -11.84
CA VAL A 224 -9.01 7.63 -10.49
C VAL A 224 -10.05 7.17 -9.46
N ILE A 225 -11.35 7.23 -9.78
CA ILE A 225 -12.42 6.75 -8.89
C ILE A 225 -12.24 5.25 -8.62
N CYS A 226 -12.04 4.42 -9.64
CA CYS A 226 -11.85 2.99 -9.47
C CYS A 226 -10.58 2.65 -8.67
N ALA A 227 -9.46 3.36 -8.92
CA ALA A 227 -8.22 3.17 -8.18
C ALA A 227 -8.40 3.55 -6.71
N MET A 228 -9.00 4.71 -6.42
CA MET A 228 -9.25 5.21 -5.07
C MET A 228 -10.18 4.26 -4.32
N VAL A 229 -11.32 3.88 -4.91
CA VAL A 229 -12.28 2.98 -4.27
C VAL A 229 -11.67 1.62 -3.99
N SER A 230 -11.02 1.00 -4.98
CA SER A 230 -10.39 -0.32 -4.80
C SER A 230 -9.38 -0.32 -3.67
N TYR A 231 -8.54 0.71 -3.55
CA TYR A 231 -7.53 0.78 -2.50
C TYR A 231 -8.13 1.18 -1.15
N ALA A 232 -9.04 2.13 -1.13
CA ALA A 232 -9.68 2.58 0.11
C ALA A 232 -10.50 1.45 0.76
N LEU A 233 -11.27 0.70 -0.02
CA LEU A 233 -12.06 -0.43 0.50
C LEU A 233 -11.18 -1.59 0.98
N MET A 234 -10.13 -1.90 0.24
CA MET A 234 -9.15 -2.88 0.69
C MET A 234 -8.55 -2.47 2.05
N ASN A 235 -8.13 -1.22 2.17
CA ASN A 235 -7.54 -0.73 3.42
C ASN A 235 -8.56 -0.65 4.57
N LEU A 236 -9.81 -0.25 4.29
CA LEU A 236 -10.91 -0.22 5.25
C LEU A 236 -11.07 -1.58 5.96
N VAL A 237 -11.20 -2.64 5.18
CA VAL A 237 -11.44 -3.99 5.69
C VAL A 237 -10.17 -4.60 6.30
N MET A 238 -9.02 -4.50 5.59
CA MET A 238 -7.76 -5.05 6.09
C MET A 238 -7.35 -4.45 7.44
N THR A 239 -7.54 -3.13 7.64
CA THR A 239 -7.16 -2.45 8.89
C THR A 239 -8.01 -2.90 10.07
N SER A 240 -9.30 -3.20 9.87
CA SER A 240 -10.19 -3.75 10.91
C SER A 240 -10.00 -5.25 11.16
N THR A 241 -9.43 -5.98 10.21
CA THR A 241 -9.36 -7.45 10.28
C THR A 241 -8.69 -7.98 11.54
N PRO A 242 -7.50 -7.50 11.97
CA PRO A 242 -6.89 -7.98 13.20
C PRO A 242 -7.76 -7.72 14.44
N LEU A 243 -8.44 -6.56 14.48
CA LEU A 243 -9.37 -6.22 15.56
C LEU A 243 -10.60 -7.15 15.57
N ALA A 244 -11.15 -7.46 14.38
CA ALA A 244 -12.28 -8.35 14.23
C ALA A 244 -11.92 -9.79 14.60
N VAL A 245 -10.81 -10.32 14.10
CA VAL A 245 -10.33 -11.69 14.38
C VAL A 245 -10.11 -11.88 15.88
N VAL A 246 -9.37 -10.96 16.52
CA VAL A 246 -9.11 -11.04 17.96
C VAL A 246 -10.38 -10.78 18.79
N GLY A 247 -11.20 -9.81 18.38
CA GLY A 247 -12.46 -9.48 19.03
C GLY A 247 -13.52 -10.59 18.95
N CYS A 248 -13.43 -11.48 17.92
CA CYS A 248 -14.26 -12.69 17.80
C CYS A 248 -13.68 -13.91 18.50
N GLY A 249 -12.59 -13.76 19.29
CA GLY A 249 -12.06 -14.83 20.15
C GLY A 249 -10.91 -15.63 19.57
N PHE A 250 -10.40 -15.29 18.40
CA PHE A 250 -9.18 -15.89 17.85
C PHE A 250 -7.93 -15.18 18.37
N ASP A 251 -6.79 -15.85 18.26
CA ASP A 251 -5.53 -15.30 18.73
C ASP A 251 -4.84 -14.35 17.73
N LYS A 252 -3.82 -13.61 18.16
CA LYS A 252 -3.04 -12.69 17.32
C LYS A 252 -2.27 -13.41 16.22
N SER A 253 -1.89 -14.67 16.44
CA SER A 253 -1.22 -15.53 15.46
C SER A 253 -2.16 -15.84 14.29
N THR A 254 -3.42 -16.15 14.59
CA THR A 254 -4.47 -16.34 13.56
C THR A 254 -4.72 -15.07 12.75
N ALA A 255 -4.77 -13.91 13.41
CA ALA A 255 -4.88 -12.63 12.70
C ALA A 255 -3.69 -12.40 11.74
N ALA A 256 -2.48 -12.78 12.15
CA ALA A 256 -1.29 -12.70 11.30
C ALA A 256 -1.38 -13.62 10.08
N ASP A 257 -1.94 -14.83 10.22
CA ASP A 257 -2.14 -15.76 9.09
C ASP A 257 -3.18 -15.24 8.10
N VAL A 258 -4.29 -14.69 8.59
CA VAL A 258 -5.33 -14.09 7.75
C VAL A 258 -4.75 -12.91 6.93
N VAL A 259 -3.97 -12.04 7.57
CA VAL A 259 -3.31 -10.92 6.86
C VAL A 259 -2.26 -11.44 5.88
N SER A 260 -1.50 -12.49 6.22
CA SER A 260 -0.53 -13.11 5.30
C SER A 260 -1.22 -13.61 4.03
N ALA A 261 -2.33 -14.35 4.17
CA ALA A 261 -3.10 -14.85 3.05
C ALA A 261 -3.64 -13.71 2.17
N HIS A 262 -4.10 -12.62 2.79
CA HIS A 262 -4.54 -11.41 2.09
C HIS A 262 -3.41 -10.79 1.27
N VAL A 263 -2.24 -10.55 1.88
CA VAL A 263 -1.12 -9.91 1.19
C VAL A 263 -0.59 -10.78 0.05
N LEU A 264 -0.56 -12.11 0.23
CA LEU A 264 -0.24 -13.04 -0.86
C LEU A 264 -1.25 -12.91 -2.01
N ALA A 265 -2.54 -12.84 -1.71
CA ALA A 265 -3.60 -12.64 -2.71
C ALA A 265 -3.54 -11.27 -3.41
N MET A 266 -2.94 -10.25 -2.78
CA MET A 266 -2.66 -8.97 -3.43
C MET A 266 -1.55 -9.07 -4.48
N TYR A 267 -0.49 -9.83 -4.22
CA TYR A 267 0.71 -9.82 -5.07
C TYR A 267 0.78 -10.96 -6.09
N ILE A 268 0.32 -12.18 -5.75
CA ILE A 268 0.38 -13.34 -6.65
C ILE A 268 -0.30 -13.06 -8.00
N PRO A 269 -1.50 -12.46 -8.06
CA PRO A 269 -2.17 -12.21 -9.33
C PRO A 269 -1.42 -11.23 -10.25
N SER A 270 -0.54 -10.38 -9.71
CA SER A 270 0.22 -9.41 -10.50
C SER A 270 1.06 -10.06 -11.61
N PHE A 271 1.43 -11.34 -11.48
CA PHE A 271 2.15 -12.08 -12.52
C PHE A 271 1.31 -12.32 -13.78
N PHE A 272 -0.02 -12.35 -13.66
CA PHE A 272 -0.91 -12.64 -14.79
C PHE A 272 -1.96 -11.55 -15.05
N THR A 273 -2.16 -10.58 -14.15
CA THR A 273 -3.12 -9.49 -14.32
C THR A 273 -2.85 -8.70 -15.62
N GLY A 274 -1.59 -8.45 -15.95
CA GLY A 274 -1.22 -7.82 -17.22
C GLY A 274 -1.66 -8.61 -18.47
N HIS A 275 -1.56 -9.94 -18.43
CA HIS A 275 -2.02 -10.81 -19.51
C HIS A 275 -3.56 -10.81 -19.61
N LEU A 276 -4.27 -10.75 -18.47
CA LEU A 276 -5.73 -10.61 -18.46
C LEU A 276 -6.17 -9.28 -19.07
N ILE A 277 -5.48 -8.18 -18.72
CA ILE A 277 -5.74 -6.85 -19.31
C ILE A 277 -5.52 -6.85 -20.82
N ALA A 278 -4.43 -7.45 -21.30
CA ALA A 278 -4.12 -7.55 -22.72
C ALA A 278 -5.17 -8.41 -23.47
N ARG A 279 -5.68 -9.48 -22.86
CA ARG A 279 -6.64 -10.40 -23.49
C ARG A 279 -8.08 -9.91 -23.47
N PHE A 280 -8.53 -9.34 -22.35
CA PHE A 280 -9.95 -9.02 -22.11
C PHE A 280 -10.26 -7.53 -22.13
N GLY A 281 -9.25 -6.69 -22.11
CA GLY A 281 -9.37 -5.24 -21.96
C GLY A 281 -9.36 -4.78 -20.48
N VAL A 282 -8.86 -3.58 -20.27
CA VAL A 282 -8.63 -3.03 -18.92
C VAL A 282 -9.94 -2.81 -18.16
N GLU A 283 -10.99 -2.34 -18.81
CA GLU A 283 -12.28 -2.04 -18.20
C GLU A 283 -12.95 -3.30 -17.61
N LYS A 284 -12.86 -4.44 -18.34
CA LYS A 284 -13.42 -5.72 -17.87
C LYS A 284 -12.66 -6.27 -16.67
N VAL A 285 -11.33 -6.08 -16.63
CA VAL A 285 -10.51 -6.51 -15.49
C VAL A 285 -10.81 -5.66 -14.25
N VAL A 286 -10.99 -4.34 -14.41
CA VAL A 286 -11.44 -3.46 -13.32
C VAL A 286 -12.82 -3.87 -12.83
N ALA A 287 -13.77 -4.14 -13.72
CA ALA A 287 -15.11 -4.60 -13.36
C ALA A 287 -15.05 -5.92 -12.56
N ALA A 288 -14.25 -6.89 -13.01
CA ALA A 288 -14.04 -8.13 -12.27
C ALA A 288 -13.46 -7.88 -10.87
N GLY A 289 -12.50 -6.95 -10.75
CA GLY A 289 -11.96 -6.52 -9.45
C GLY A 289 -13.03 -5.97 -8.51
N LEU A 290 -13.90 -5.08 -8.98
CA LEU A 290 -15.01 -4.53 -8.19
C LEU A 290 -16.03 -5.60 -7.79
N VAL A 291 -16.35 -6.56 -8.67
CA VAL A 291 -17.23 -7.69 -8.35
C VAL A 291 -16.61 -8.60 -7.28
N ILE A 292 -15.32 -8.88 -7.38
CA ILE A 292 -14.61 -9.68 -6.37
C ILE A 292 -14.56 -8.95 -5.02
N LEU A 293 -14.35 -7.62 -5.00
CA LEU A 293 -14.44 -6.81 -3.77
C LEU A 293 -15.85 -6.87 -3.15
N ALA A 294 -16.90 -6.83 -3.98
CA ALA A 294 -18.27 -7.04 -3.49
C ALA A 294 -18.47 -8.44 -2.91
N GLY A 295 -17.89 -9.46 -3.57
CA GLY A 295 -17.88 -10.85 -3.08
C GLY A 295 -17.14 -10.98 -1.74
N ALA A 296 -16.02 -10.27 -1.55
CA ALA A 296 -15.31 -10.23 -0.27
C ALA A 296 -16.21 -9.71 0.87
N GLY A 297 -16.88 -8.57 0.64
CA GLY A 297 -17.86 -8.03 1.59
C GLY A 297 -19.02 -8.99 1.86
N ALA A 298 -19.55 -9.63 0.81
CA ALA A 298 -20.64 -10.59 0.96
C ALA A 298 -20.25 -11.80 1.81
N VAL A 299 -19.05 -12.37 1.61
CA VAL A 299 -18.53 -13.48 2.44
C VAL A 299 -18.30 -13.01 3.88
N ALA A 300 -17.73 -11.82 4.08
CA ALA A 300 -17.50 -11.28 5.40
C ALA A 300 -18.80 -11.05 6.21
N LEU A 301 -19.92 -10.80 5.54
CA LEU A 301 -21.24 -10.66 6.15
C LEU A 301 -21.94 -11.97 6.47
N GLN A 302 -21.46 -13.11 5.93
CA GLN A 302 -22.09 -14.42 6.21
C GLN A 302 -21.76 -14.98 7.59
N GLY A 303 -20.65 -14.51 8.22
CA GLY A 303 -20.26 -14.96 9.55
C GLY A 303 -18.88 -14.51 9.96
N VAL A 304 -18.49 -14.92 11.16
CA VAL A 304 -17.19 -14.62 11.78
C VAL A 304 -16.38 -15.89 12.06
N ASP A 305 -16.68 -16.97 11.36
CA ASP A 305 -15.85 -18.17 11.40
C ASP A 305 -14.50 -17.92 10.72
N LEU A 306 -13.51 -18.70 11.10
CA LEU A 306 -12.16 -18.54 10.57
C LEU A 306 -12.12 -18.65 9.04
N GLY A 307 -12.90 -19.55 8.45
CA GLY A 307 -13.04 -19.70 7.01
C GLY A 307 -13.56 -18.43 6.32
N ASN A 308 -14.53 -17.74 6.94
CA ASN A 308 -15.07 -16.47 6.42
C ASN A 308 -14.00 -15.40 6.38
N PHE A 309 -13.19 -15.25 7.45
CA PHE A 309 -12.09 -14.29 7.48
C PHE A 309 -11.07 -14.58 6.37
N PHE A 310 -10.61 -15.82 6.22
CA PHE A 310 -9.64 -16.18 5.17
C PHE A 310 -10.18 -15.93 3.77
N ILE A 311 -11.40 -16.43 3.46
CA ILE A 311 -11.97 -16.29 2.11
C ILE A 311 -12.25 -14.82 1.80
N ALA A 312 -12.84 -14.06 2.74
CA ALA A 312 -13.09 -12.63 2.55
C ALA A 312 -11.79 -11.87 2.28
N LEU A 313 -10.74 -12.12 3.05
CA LEU A 313 -9.47 -11.40 2.90
C LEU A 313 -8.69 -11.82 1.65
N ILE A 314 -8.75 -13.08 1.23
CA ILE A 314 -8.19 -13.54 -0.05
C ILE A 314 -8.92 -12.86 -1.22
N LEU A 315 -10.26 -12.84 -1.21
CA LEU A 315 -11.04 -12.15 -2.23
C LEU A 315 -10.77 -10.64 -2.21
N LEU A 316 -10.62 -10.05 -1.04
CA LEU A 316 -10.27 -8.62 -0.89
C LEU A 316 -8.93 -8.29 -1.56
N GLY A 317 -7.91 -9.13 -1.35
CA GLY A 317 -6.59 -8.96 -1.97
C GLY A 317 -6.64 -9.12 -3.50
N LEU A 318 -7.32 -10.15 -3.99
CA LEU A 318 -7.52 -10.41 -5.41
C LEU A 318 -8.31 -9.28 -6.08
N GLY A 319 -9.40 -8.84 -5.47
CA GLY A 319 -10.24 -7.76 -5.96
C GLY A 319 -9.49 -6.43 -6.02
N TRP A 320 -8.68 -6.13 -5.00
CA TRP A 320 -7.77 -4.98 -5.01
C TRP A 320 -6.76 -5.07 -6.18
N ASN A 321 -6.14 -6.22 -6.38
CA ASN A 321 -5.17 -6.39 -7.46
C ASN A 321 -5.78 -6.04 -8.82
N PHE A 322 -6.92 -6.64 -9.16
CA PHE A 322 -7.57 -6.40 -10.46
C PHE A 322 -8.14 -4.99 -10.56
N GLY A 323 -8.77 -4.48 -9.51
CA GLY A 323 -9.36 -3.14 -9.47
C GLY A 323 -8.30 -2.05 -9.54
N PHE A 324 -7.31 -2.09 -8.67
CA PHE A 324 -6.29 -1.04 -8.55
C PHE A 324 -5.26 -1.08 -9.69
N ILE A 325 -4.71 -2.27 -10.01
CA ILE A 325 -3.75 -2.40 -11.12
C ILE A 325 -4.42 -2.10 -12.46
N GLY A 326 -5.66 -2.59 -12.66
CA GLY A 326 -6.44 -2.27 -13.85
C GLY A 326 -6.70 -0.78 -13.98
N ALA A 327 -7.18 -0.13 -12.93
CA ALA A 327 -7.46 1.30 -12.94
C ALA A 327 -6.21 2.16 -13.17
N THR A 328 -5.08 1.80 -12.53
CA THR A 328 -3.80 2.51 -12.77
C THR A 328 -3.28 2.28 -14.19
N THR A 329 -3.50 1.11 -14.78
CA THR A 329 -3.19 0.84 -16.19
C THR A 329 -4.09 1.66 -17.13
N MET A 330 -5.40 1.75 -16.83
CA MET A 330 -6.34 2.60 -17.57
C MET A 330 -5.93 4.07 -17.52
N LEU A 331 -5.48 4.55 -16.35
CA LEU A 331 -4.98 5.90 -16.16
C LEU A 331 -3.72 6.18 -17.00
N ALA A 332 -2.77 5.23 -16.99
CA ALA A 332 -1.51 5.35 -17.73
C ALA A 332 -1.72 5.47 -19.25
N GLY A 333 -2.79 4.86 -19.77
CA GLY A 333 -3.17 4.95 -21.19
C GLY A 333 -4.04 6.18 -21.57
N ALA A 334 -4.35 7.06 -20.61
CA ALA A 334 -5.30 8.17 -20.82
C ALA A 334 -4.65 9.57 -20.78
N HIS A 335 -3.35 9.67 -20.57
CA HIS A 335 -2.60 10.93 -20.51
C HIS A 335 -1.35 10.87 -21.39
N GLU A 336 -0.86 12.04 -21.79
CA GLU A 336 0.37 12.19 -22.57
C GLU A 336 1.63 12.07 -21.69
N PRO A 337 2.80 11.70 -22.27
CA PRO A 337 4.03 11.53 -21.52
C PRO A 337 4.44 12.74 -20.66
N GLN A 338 4.24 13.97 -21.16
CA GLN A 338 4.55 15.22 -20.45
C GLN A 338 3.61 15.49 -19.26
N GLU A 339 2.43 14.87 -19.21
CA GLU A 339 1.44 15.00 -18.15
C GLU A 339 1.64 13.98 -17.02
N ARG A 340 2.48 12.97 -17.24
CA ARG A 340 2.66 11.79 -16.38
C ARG A 340 2.91 12.17 -14.91
N GLY A 341 3.86 13.06 -14.64
CA GLY A 341 4.20 13.44 -13.26
C GLY A 341 3.05 14.16 -12.56
N ARG A 342 2.34 15.05 -13.28
CA ARG A 342 1.19 15.79 -12.76
C ARG A 342 0.01 14.88 -12.50
N MET A 343 -0.25 13.93 -13.43
CA MET A 343 -1.34 12.97 -13.31
C MET A 343 -1.10 11.96 -12.19
N GLN A 344 0.11 11.44 -12.09
CA GLN A 344 0.49 10.51 -11.03
C GLN A 344 0.39 11.19 -9.65
N GLY A 345 0.91 12.39 -9.49
CA GLY A 345 0.81 13.14 -8.22
C GLY A 345 -0.64 13.43 -7.83
N LEU A 346 -1.53 13.73 -8.80
CA LEU A 346 -2.95 13.92 -8.55
C LEU A 346 -3.65 12.61 -8.15
N ASN A 347 -3.37 11.53 -8.87
CA ASN A 347 -3.90 10.20 -8.55
C ASN A 347 -3.48 9.76 -7.15
N ASP A 348 -2.20 9.89 -6.81
CA ASP A 348 -1.67 9.46 -5.52
C ASP A 348 -2.27 10.29 -4.37
N LEU A 349 -2.46 11.60 -4.57
CA LEU A 349 -3.13 12.46 -3.59
C LEU A 349 -4.57 11.99 -3.32
N LEU A 350 -5.34 11.69 -4.36
CA LEU A 350 -6.74 11.26 -4.24
C LEU A 350 -6.85 9.84 -3.68
N VAL A 351 -6.03 8.92 -4.17
CA VAL A 351 -6.00 7.52 -3.70
C VAL A 351 -5.59 7.46 -2.23
N PHE A 352 -4.44 8.02 -1.86
CA PHE A 352 -3.97 7.96 -0.47
C PHE A 352 -4.79 8.83 0.48
N GLY A 353 -5.40 9.91 -0.01
CA GLY A 353 -6.40 10.65 0.74
C GLY A 353 -7.61 9.77 1.08
N GLY A 354 -8.14 9.05 0.09
CA GLY A 354 -9.22 8.07 0.29
C GLY A 354 -8.82 6.93 1.23
N VAL A 355 -7.60 6.41 1.09
CA VAL A 355 -7.06 5.36 1.98
C VAL A 355 -6.92 5.85 3.42
N THR A 356 -6.46 7.09 3.64
CA THR A 356 -6.35 7.68 4.98
C THR A 356 -7.75 7.78 5.65
N MET A 357 -8.74 8.27 4.90
CA MET A 357 -10.12 8.36 5.39
C MET A 357 -10.71 6.99 5.68
N ALA A 358 -10.49 6.01 4.80
CA ALA A 358 -10.95 4.64 4.99
C ALA A 358 -10.30 3.98 6.22
N SER A 359 -9.01 4.17 6.43
CA SER A 359 -8.30 3.66 7.60
C SER A 359 -8.83 4.27 8.91
N LEU A 360 -9.12 5.57 8.91
CA LEU A 360 -9.72 6.24 10.07
C LEU A 360 -11.16 5.75 10.33
N ALA A 361 -11.96 5.65 9.29
CA ALA A 361 -13.34 5.14 9.38
C ALA A 361 -13.40 3.69 9.86
N SER A 362 -12.39 2.89 9.50
CA SER A 362 -12.24 1.48 9.87
C SER A 362 -12.37 1.26 11.38
N GLY A 363 -11.61 2.00 12.19
CA GLY A 363 -11.67 1.90 13.65
C GLY A 363 -12.98 2.36 14.25
N GLY A 364 -13.54 3.45 13.73
CA GLY A 364 -14.86 3.96 14.15
C GLY A 364 -15.98 2.97 13.88
N LEU A 365 -16.03 2.41 12.65
CA LEU A 365 -17.00 1.40 12.26
C LEU A 365 -16.82 0.10 13.05
N MET A 366 -15.58 -0.34 13.25
CA MET A 366 -15.29 -1.59 13.96
C MET A 366 -15.67 -1.52 15.44
N ASN A 367 -15.33 -0.44 16.12
CA ASN A 367 -15.42 -0.37 17.58
C ASN A 367 -16.60 0.45 18.11
N CYS A 368 -17.24 1.28 17.27
CA CYS A 368 -18.26 2.24 17.73
C CYS A 368 -19.62 2.12 17.06
N SER A 369 -19.77 1.25 16.06
CA SER A 369 -21.03 1.15 15.30
C SER A 369 -21.94 0.01 15.72
N GLY A 370 -21.54 -0.90 16.63
CA GLY A 370 -22.35 -2.10 16.82
C GLY A 370 -22.37 -2.73 18.21
N GLY A 371 -21.60 -2.24 19.17
CA GLY A 371 -21.55 -2.77 20.53
C GLY A 371 -20.91 -4.17 20.69
N SER A 372 -20.56 -4.84 19.59
CA SER A 372 -19.83 -6.12 19.57
C SER A 372 -18.86 -6.19 18.39
N ALA A 373 -17.83 -7.04 18.48
CA ALA A 373 -16.87 -7.27 17.39
C ALA A 373 -17.55 -7.75 16.09
N THR A 374 -18.55 -8.62 16.20
CA THR A 374 -19.32 -9.13 15.06
C THR A 374 -20.13 -8.00 14.38
N ALA A 375 -20.81 -7.16 15.16
CA ALA A 375 -21.59 -6.04 14.62
C ALA A 375 -20.68 -4.97 14.00
N GLY A 376 -19.53 -4.67 14.62
CA GLY A 376 -18.52 -3.79 14.07
C GLY A 376 -17.95 -4.32 12.73
N TRP A 377 -17.63 -5.61 12.67
CA TRP A 377 -17.19 -6.24 11.43
C TRP A 377 -18.23 -6.15 10.32
N ALA A 378 -19.50 -6.40 10.63
CA ALA A 378 -20.60 -6.22 9.68
C ALA A 378 -20.69 -4.76 9.20
N SER A 379 -20.57 -3.78 10.10
CA SER A 379 -20.60 -2.35 9.77
C SER A 379 -19.48 -1.94 8.81
N VAL A 380 -18.26 -2.46 9.02
CA VAL A 380 -17.12 -2.23 8.14
C VAL A 380 -17.39 -2.75 6.72
N ASN A 381 -17.93 -3.96 6.60
CA ASN A 381 -18.18 -4.58 5.30
C ASN A 381 -19.42 -3.99 4.58
N LEU A 382 -20.45 -3.60 5.31
CA LEU A 382 -21.60 -2.88 4.75
C LEU A 382 -21.21 -1.50 4.20
N ALA A 383 -20.25 -0.82 4.83
CA ALA A 383 -19.75 0.47 4.37
C ALA A 383 -19.07 0.40 3.00
N MET A 384 -18.72 -0.79 2.48
CA MET A 384 -18.19 -0.95 1.13
C MET A 384 -19.23 -0.65 0.04
N ALA A 385 -20.51 -0.93 0.30
CA ALA A 385 -21.55 -0.94 -0.71
C ALA A 385 -21.72 0.40 -1.47
N PRO A 386 -21.83 1.58 -0.83
CA PRO A 386 -22.01 2.84 -1.55
C PRO A 386 -20.81 3.19 -2.44
N PHE A 387 -19.60 2.85 -2.02
CA PHE A 387 -18.38 3.12 -2.80
C PHE A 387 -18.24 2.16 -3.99
N LEU A 388 -18.62 0.89 -3.81
CA LEU A 388 -18.68 -0.08 -4.93
C LEU A 388 -19.74 0.34 -5.96
N MET A 389 -20.89 0.84 -5.52
CA MET A 389 -21.91 1.40 -6.42
C MET A 389 -21.38 2.62 -7.16
N LEU A 390 -20.64 3.52 -6.51
CA LEU A 390 -20.00 4.68 -7.14
C LEU A 390 -19.01 4.24 -8.24
N ALA A 391 -18.07 3.36 -7.91
CA ALA A 391 -17.06 2.92 -8.87
C ALA A 391 -17.66 2.08 -10.00
N GLY A 392 -18.56 1.16 -9.69
CA GLY A 392 -19.29 0.36 -10.68
C GLY A 392 -20.15 1.23 -11.59
N GLY A 393 -20.91 2.18 -11.03
CA GLY A 393 -21.70 3.13 -11.80
C GLY A 393 -20.85 4.02 -12.72
N ALA A 394 -19.71 4.52 -12.23
CA ALA A 394 -18.77 5.29 -13.03
C ALA A 394 -18.21 4.47 -14.21
N LEU A 395 -17.86 3.19 -13.98
CA LEU A 395 -17.36 2.30 -15.03
C LEU A 395 -18.43 1.96 -16.06
N ILE A 396 -19.66 1.69 -15.62
CA ILE A 396 -20.82 1.47 -16.50
C ILE A 396 -21.09 2.71 -17.32
N TRP A 397 -21.14 3.90 -16.70
CA TRP A 397 -21.32 5.15 -17.40
C TRP A 397 -20.27 5.37 -18.49
N LEU A 398 -19.00 5.08 -18.22
CA LEU A 398 -17.91 5.17 -19.20
C LEU A 398 -18.14 4.20 -20.38
N ALA A 399 -18.62 2.97 -20.10
CA ALA A 399 -18.84 1.94 -21.11
C ALA A 399 -19.98 2.29 -22.10
N PHE A 400 -21.01 2.99 -21.61
CA PHE A 400 -22.17 3.41 -22.44
C PHE A 400 -22.05 4.81 -23.03
N ARG A 401 -20.96 5.52 -22.73
CA ARG A 401 -20.72 6.84 -23.31
C ARG A 401 -20.36 6.73 -24.80
N PRO A 402 -20.92 7.60 -25.68
CA PRO A 402 -20.49 7.70 -27.07
C PRO A 402 -18.98 8.01 -27.16
N LYS A 403 -18.28 7.31 -28.06
CA LYS A 403 -16.82 7.44 -28.20
C LYS A 403 -16.38 8.79 -28.80
N ASP A 404 -17.32 9.57 -29.33
CA ASP A 404 -17.10 10.82 -30.04
C ASP A 404 -17.53 12.08 -29.26
N ALA A 405 -17.66 11.96 -27.95
CA ALA A 405 -18.05 13.07 -27.06
C ALA A 405 -16.92 13.46 -26.08
#